data_da49bb8ccc4cd15c6893b2051d4024f6
#
_entry.id   da49bb8ccc4cd15c6893b2051d4024f6
#
_cell.length_a   1.000
_cell.length_b   1.000
_cell.length_c   1.000
_cell.angle_alpha   90.00
_cell.angle_beta   90.00
_cell.angle_gamma   90.00
#
_symmetry.space_group_name_H-M   'P 1'
#
loop_
_entity.id
_entity.type
_entity.pdbx_description
1 polymer ?
#
loop_
_entity_poly.entity_id
_entity_poly.type
_entity_poly.pdbx_seq_one_letter_code
_entity_poly.pdbx_strand_id
1 'polypeptide(L)'
;MTSPAEEPPSRGWALWWGYLTLIFIGSASLIALSLRAIGRTHPQGSPSAFALLAVLLILAELRPVVATGSYDPDGVTVSTAFVFAIVLIWGPAPAVVVQFFAITLREVLMRKQWWRIIFNAGQYAICTGAAALVLRIFGDRPSLSHPHLVTGGTLIGLAVAAVTYHMLNLALVGVILAIRKGTTVWAEIIDDFWYYTSTTMAVIALSPVLAVIAVHSWQMIPLLLLPLFLVYKTASISLEREQQALHDALTGLANRKLLLARTSEVLDELLLADGRVALVLLDLDRFKDVNDTLGHPVGDRVLQVVATRIQDAVRPGDLVARLGGDEFAVLLRGLGDDVSVTEVAERIRASLHEPISFDGTMVDLDASLGIAFYPDHGEDFDQLHRRADVAMYVAKASGGGVAIYDIDKDTNSLAKLGLLGELRHAIDNGQLELCYQPKIELSTGRVVGVEALVRW
;
A
#
# COMPACT_ATOMS: atom_id res chain seq x y z
N MET A 1 1.74 -16.92 13.05
CA MET A 1 1.81 -15.73 13.93
C MET A 1 0.84 -14.71 13.38
N THR A 2 -0.13 -14.26 14.15
CA THR A 2 -1.12 -13.25 13.75
C THR A 2 -0.43 -11.89 13.71
N SER A 3 -0.63 -11.14 12.64
CA SER A 3 -0.10 -9.77 12.49
C SER A 3 -0.59 -8.89 13.64
N PRO A 4 0.25 -8.03 14.26
CA PRO A 4 -0.17 -7.12 15.33
C PRO A 4 -1.27 -6.13 14.92
N ALA A 5 -1.55 -6.01 13.61
CA ALA A 5 -2.66 -5.23 13.06
C ALA A 5 -4.05 -5.86 13.29
N GLU A 6 -4.15 -7.04 13.93
CA GLU A 6 -5.40 -7.81 14.08
C GLU A 6 -6.04 -7.72 15.47
N GLU A 7 -5.40 -7.06 16.43
CA GLU A 7 -5.97 -6.92 17.80
C GLU A 7 -6.95 -5.72 17.90
N PRO A 8 -7.99 -5.85 18.74
CA PRO A 8 -8.91 -4.75 19.02
C PRO A 8 -8.17 -3.57 19.66
N PRO A 9 -8.57 -2.31 19.40
CA PRO A 9 -7.86 -1.13 19.87
C PRO A 9 -7.84 -1.05 21.40
N SER A 10 -6.68 -0.73 21.96
CA SER A 10 -6.53 -0.53 23.42
C SER A 10 -7.28 0.72 23.94
N ARG A 11 -7.44 1.75 23.07
CA ARG A 11 -8.28 2.94 23.33
C ARG A 11 -9.54 2.85 22.46
N GLY A 12 -10.71 3.09 23.08
CA GLY A 12 -12.00 3.03 22.35
C GLY A 12 -12.66 1.64 22.32
N TRP A 13 -12.19 0.68 23.11
CA TRP A 13 -12.71 -0.68 23.18
C TRP A 13 -14.25 -0.75 23.34
N ALA A 14 -14.82 0.08 24.20
CA ALA A 14 -16.28 0.13 24.40
C ALA A 14 -17.03 0.63 23.16
N LEU A 15 -16.49 1.65 22.47
CA LEU A 15 -17.08 2.17 21.22
C LEU A 15 -17.01 1.14 20.11
N TRP A 16 -15.89 0.43 20.02
CA TRP A 16 -15.68 -0.59 19.00
C TRP A 16 -16.66 -1.77 19.16
N TRP A 17 -16.79 -2.31 20.39
CA TRP A 17 -17.77 -3.36 20.66
C TRP A 17 -19.21 -2.88 20.56
N GLY A 18 -19.51 -1.64 21.00
CA GLY A 18 -20.82 -1.03 20.84
C GLY A 18 -21.23 -0.92 19.37
N TYR A 19 -20.30 -0.49 18.52
CA TYR A 19 -20.52 -0.38 17.07
C TYR A 19 -20.74 -1.74 16.40
N LEU A 20 -19.91 -2.73 16.70
CA LEU A 20 -20.08 -4.11 16.20
C LEU A 20 -21.42 -4.71 16.63
N THR A 21 -21.83 -4.49 17.88
CA THR A 21 -23.11 -4.95 18.41
C THR A 21 -24.29 -4.31 17.65
N LEU A 22 -24.20 -3.02 17.35
CA LEU A 22 -25.22 -2.31 16.56
C LEU A 22 -25.38 -2.91 15.17
N ILE A 23 -24.27 -3.13 14.47
CA ILE A 23 -24.25 -3.75 13.13
C ILE A 23 -24.82 -5.18 13.19
N PHE A 24 -24.44 -5.96 14.19
CA PHE A 24 -24.93 -7.32 14.39
C PHE A 24 -26.45 -7.35 14.61
N ILE A 25 -26.97 -6.55 15.53
CA ILE A 25 -28.42 -6.49 15.82
C ILE A 25 -29.19 -6.02 14.58
N GLY A 26 -28.72 -4.97 13.93
CA GLY A 26 -29.34 -4.42 12.71
C GLY A 26 -29.40 -5.45 11.59
N SER A 27 -28.30 -6.12 11.32
CA SER A 27 -28.20 -7.14 10.27
C SER A 27 -29.02 -8.40 10.60
N ALA A 28 -28.92 -8.90 11.83
CA ALA A 28 -29.69 -10.06 12.27
C ALA A 28 -31.21 -9.82 12.17
N SER A 29 -31.68 -8.62 12.57
CA SER A 29 -33.07 -8.23 12.43
C SER A 29 -33.51 -8.18 10.96
N LEU A 30 -32.67 -7.58 10.10
CA LEU A 30 -32.96 -7.49 8.67
C LEU A 30 -32.99 -8.85 8.00
N ILE A 31 -32.08 -9.76 8.34
CA ILE A 31 -32.06 -11.13 7.82
C ILE A 31 -33.30 -11.90 8.29
N ALA A 32 -33.66 -11.81 9.58
CA ALA A 32 -34.86 -12.46 10.11
C ALA A 32 -36.14 -11.96 9.40
N LEU A 33 -36.26 -10.67 9.16
CA LEU A 33 -37.35 -10.09 8.38
C LEU A 33 -37.34 -10.56 6.92
N SER A 34 -36.16 -10.63 6.31
CA SER A 34 -35.99 -11.11 4.93
C SER A 34 -36.39 -12.58 4.79
N LEU A 35 -35.96 -13.45 5.69
CA LEU A 35 -36.34 -14.87 5.68
C LEU A 35 -37.84 -15.06 5.82
N ARG A 36 -38.52 -14.27 6.67
CA ARG A 36 -39.98 -14.29 6.80
C ARG A 36 -40.70 -13.77 5.55
N ALA A 37 -40.08 -12.84 4.83
CA ALA A 37 -40.66 -12.24 3.64
C ALA A 37 -40.51 -13.13 2.39
N ILE A 38 -39.48 -13.95 2.27
CA ILE A 38 -39.26 -14.85 1.11
C ILE A 38 -40.47 -15.76 0.85
N GLY A 39 -41.08 -16.31 1.90
CA GLY A 39 -42.28 -17.17 1.75
C GLY A 39 -43.56 -16.43 1.31
N ARG A 40 -43.54 -15.09 1.26
CA ARG A 40 -44.69 -14.25 0.90
C ARG A 40 -44.52 -13.52 -0.42
N THR A 41 -43.32 -13.60 -1.04
CA THR A 41 -43.05 -12.98 -2.33
C THR A 41 -43.39 -13.96 -3.44
N HIS A 42 -44.20 -13.52 -4.41
CA HIS A 42 -44.40 -14.27 -5.66
C HIS A 42 -43.17 -13.95 -6.55
N PRO A 43 -42.30 -14.94 -6.84
CA PRO A 43 -41.14 -14.72 -7.66
C PRO A 43 -41.55 -14.37 -9.09
N GLN A 44 -41.08 -13.24 -9.59
CA GLN A 44 -41.43 -12.77 -10.93
C GLN A 44 -40.47 -13.32 -12.01
N GLY A 45 -39.35 -13.95 -11.63
CA GLY A 45 -38.38 -14.58 -12.54
C GLY A 45 -38.37 -16.10 -12.45
N SER A 46 -37.76 -16.76 -13.41
CA SER A 46 -37.61 -18.22 -13.38
C SER A 46 -36.69 -18.64 -12.22
N PRO A 47 -36.93 -19.78 -11.55
CA PRO A 47 -36.04 -20.30 -10.52
C PRO A 47 -34.63 -20.56 -11.03
N SER A 48 -34.47 -20.94 -12.31
CA SER A 48 -33.16 -21.14 -12.95
C SER A 48 -32.37 -19.85 -13.13
N ALA A 49 -33.03 -18.75 -13.49
CA ALA A 49 -32.40 -17.42 -13.54
C ALA A 49 -31.92 -16.96 -12.15
N PHE A 50 -32.75 -17.17 -11.12
CA PHE A 50 -32.38 -16.88 -9.75
C PHE A 50 -31.16 -17.70 -9.30
N ALA A 51 -31.19 -19.02 -9.53
CA ALA A 51 -30.10 -19.91 -9.16
C ALA A 51 -28.78 -19.49 -9.86
N LEU A 52 -28.85 -19.17 -11.15
CA LEU A 52 -27.69 -18.72 -11.91
C LEU A 52 -27.12 -17.41 -11.36
N LEU A 53 -27.95 -16.39 -11.12
CA LEU A 53 -27.51 -15.11 -10.55
C LEU A 53 -26.95 -15.28 -9.13
N ALA A 54 -27.55 -16.11 -8.31
CA ALA A 54 -27.04 -16.41 -6.97
C ALA A 54 -25.67 -17.11 -6.98
N VAL A 55 -25.48 -18.09 -7.89
CA VAL A 55 -24.18 -18.75 -8.09
C VAL A 55 -23.14 -17.75 -8.58
N LEU A 56 -23.49 -16.90 -9.57
CA LEU A 56 -22.56 -15.89 -10.09
C LEU A 56 -22.21 -14.85 -9.03
N LEU A 57 -23.14 -14.46 -8.17
CA LEU A 57 -22.89 -13.59 -7.03
C LEU A 57 -21.87 -14.22 -6.08
N ILE A 58 -22.06 -15.48 -5.70
CA ILE A 58 -21.15 -16.20 -4.82
C ILE A 58 -19.75 -16.31 -5.45
N LEU A 59 -19.67 -16.69 -6.73
CA LEU A 59 -18.39 -16.81 -7.44
C LEU A 59 -17.67 -15.45 -7.55
N ALA A 60 -18.40 -14.38 -7.79
CA ALA A 60 -17.85 -13.02 -7.84
C ALA A 60 -17.31 -12.55 -6.47
N GLU A 61 -17.98 -12.92 -5.38
CA GLU A 61 -17.48 -12.64 -4.03
C GLU A 61 -16.20 -13.41 -3.69
N LEU A 62 -16.03 -14.62 -4.19
CA LEU A 62 -14.83 -15.43 -3.93
C LEU A 62 -13.57 -14.89 -4.65
N ARG A 63 -13.70 -13.95 -5.57
CA ARG A 63 -12.59 -13.33 -6.31
C ARG A 63 -12.70 -11.80 -6.33
N PRO A 64 -12.50 -11.14 -5.18
CA PRO A 64 -12.49 -9.67 -5.13
C PRO A 64 -11.28 -9.11 -5.89
N VAL A 65 -11.43 -7.91 -6.46
CA VAL A 65 -10.29 -7.09 -6.92
C VAL A 65 -9.78 -6.33 -5.71
N VAL A 66 -8.67 -6.77 -5.17
CA VAL A 66 -8.05 -6.14 -3.99
C VAL A 66 -7.13 -5.02 -4.45
N ALA A 67 -7.38 -3.79 -3.98
CA ALA A 67 -6.43 -2.69 -4.10
C ALA A 67 -5.30 -2.91 -3.08
N THR A 68 -4.08 -3.02 -3.57
CA THR A 68 -2.91 -3.21 -2.71
C THR A 68 -2.48 -1.87 -2.13
N GLY A 69 -2.32 -1.83 -0.83
CA GLY A 69 -1.99 -0.59 -0.09
C GLY A 69 -3.17 -0.01 0.68
N SER A 70 -4.41 -0.29 0.28
CA SER A 70 -5.58 0.00 1.10
C SER A 70 -5.63 -0.97 2.30
N TYR A 71 -5.92 -0.43 3.46
CA TYR A 71 -6.09 -1.21 4.71
C TYR A 71 -7.34 -2.11 4.67
N ASP A 72 -8.17 -1.97 3.63
CA ASP A 72 -9.32 -2.83 3.39
C ASP A 72 -8.98 -3.88 2.31
N PRO A 73 -8.68 -5.13 2.72
CA PRO A 73 -8.41 -6.21 1.79
C PRO A 73 -9.66 -6.68 1.03
N ASP A 74 -10.80 -6.07 1.26
CA ASP A 74 -12.07 -6.56 0.73
C ASP A 74 -12.38 -6.09 -0.70
N GLY A 75 -11.64 -5.16 -1.27
CA GLY A 75 -11.65 -4.81 -2.68
C GLY A 75 -13.03 -4.58 -3.33
N VAL A 76 -13.04 -4.06 -4.54
CA VAL A 76 -14.29 -3.94 -5.32
C VAL A 76 -14.66 -5.31 -5.89
N THR A 77 -15.88 -5.77 -5.65
CA THR A 77 -16.41 -6.99 -6.25
C THR A 77 -17.45 -6.65 -7.33
N VAL A 78 -17.47 -7.45 -8.40
CA VAL A 78 -18.52 -7.34 -9.41
C VAL A 78 -19.86 -7.95 -8.94
N SER A 79 -19.90 -8.51 -7.75
CA SER A 79 -21.07 -9.13 -7.12
C SER A 79 -22.24 -8.17 -6.96
N THR A 80 -21.96 -6.89 -6.72
CA THR A 80 -22.97 -5.83 -6.58
C THR A 80 -23.91 -5.73 -7.79
N ALA A 81 -23.44 -5.99 -9.01
CA ALA A 81 -24.31 -6.05 -10.20
C ALA A 81 -25.38 -7.15 -10.07
N PHE A 82 -24.99 -8.31 -9.58
CA PHE A 82 -25.91 -9.44 -9.38
C PHE A 82 -26.87 -9.19 -8.22
N VAL A 83 -26.38 -8.58 -7.11
CA VAL A 83 -27.22 -8.19 -5.98
C VAL A 83 -28.35 -7.27 -6.43
N PHE A 84 -28.02 -6.19 -7.14
CA PHE A 84 -29.01 -5.23 -7.62
C PHE A 84 -29.94 -5.83 -8.67
N ALA A 85 -29.46 -6.73 -9.53
CA ALA A 85 -30.31 -7.47 -10.46
C ALA A 85 -31.32 -8.37 -9.70
N ILE A 86 -30.90 -9.06 -8.63
CA ILE A 86 -31.81 -9.83 -7.78
C ILE A 86 -32.82 -8.91 -7.06
N VAL A 87 -32.37 -7.75 -6.54
CA VAL A 87 -33.29 -6.75 -5.93
C VAL A 87 -34.36 -6.30 -6.91
N LEU A 88 -33.98 -6.01 -8.16
CA LEU A 88 -34.89 -5.54 -9.19
C LEU A 88 -35.95 -6.58 -9.58
N ILE A 89 -35.59 -7.86 -9.61
CA ILE A 89 -36.48 -8.94 -10.12
C ILE A 89 -37.28 -9.57 -8.97
N TRP A 90 -36.62 -9.97 -7.89
CA TRP A 90 -37.21 -10.75 -6.77
C TRP A 90 -37.39 -9.92 -5.50
N GLY A 91 -36.91 -8.67 -5.51
CA GLY A 91 -37.00 -7.77 -4.36
C GLY A 91 -35.86 -7.95 -3.35
N PRO A 92 -35.93 -7.21 -2.23
CA PRO A 92 -34.82 -7.11 -1.26
C PRO A 92 -34.54 -8.39 -0.50
N ALA A 93 -35.58 -9.15 -0.14
CA ALA A 93 -35.45 -10.27 0.80
C ALA A 93 -34.49 -11.36 0.30
N PRO A 94 -34.65 -11.93 -0.92
CA PRO A 94 -33.68 -12.90 -1.43
C PRO A 94 -32.29 -12.30 -1.70
N ALA A 95 -32.20 -11.05 -2.12
CA ALA A 95 -30.91 -10.40 -2.37
C ALA A 95 -30.07 -10.27 -1.09
N VAL A 96 -30.68 -9.78 0.00
CA VAL A 96 -30.04 -9.67 1.32
C VAL A 96 -29.53 -11.02 1.82
N VAL A 97 -30.36 -12.05 1.70
CA VAL A 97 -30.00 -13.39 2.20
C VAL A 97 -28.87 -14.00 1.39
N VAL A 98 -28.95 -13.95 0.04
CA VAL A 98 -27.89 -14.51 -0.82
C VAL A 98 -26.57 -13.74 -0.65
N GLN A 99 -26.61 -12.43 -0.57
CA GLN A 99 -25.40 -11.63 -0.36
C GLN A 99 -24.78 -11.89 1.00
N PHE A 100 -25.57 -11.92 2.08
CA PHE A 100 -25.07 -12.25 3.41
C PHE A 100 -24.38 -13.62 3.44
N PHE A 101 -25.01 -14.62 2.82
CA PHE A 101 -24.41 -15.94 2.71
C PHE A 101 -23.11 -15.94 1.90
N ALA A 102 -23.09 -15.26 0.75
CA ALA A 102 -21.92 -15.20 -0.12
C ALA A 102 -20.71 -14.56 0.58
N ILE A 103 -20.92 -13.44 1.29
CA ILE A 103 -19.87 -12.76 2.03
C ILE A 103 -19.41 -13.61 3.21
N THR A 104 -20.34 -14.17 3.97
CA THR A 104 -19.99 -15.07 5.08
C THR A 104 -19.14 -16.24 4.60
N LEU A 105 -19.51 -16.88 3.47
CA LEU A 105 -18.75 -17.96 2.86
C LEU A 105 -17.34 -17.52 2.46
N ARG A 106 -17.20 -16.35 1.80
CA ARG A 106 -15.91 -15.77 1.43
C ARG A 106 -15.01 -15.59 2.65
N GLU A 107 -15.51 -14.89 3.67
CA GLU A 107 -14.74 -14.55 4.87
C GLU A 107 -14.30 -15.82 5.64
N VAL A 108 -15.16 -16.83 5.73
CA VAL A 108 -14.83 -18.12 6.34
C VAL A 108 -13.76 -18.87 5.55
N LEU A 109 -13.87 -18.92 4.22
CA LEU A 109 -12.87 -19.56 3.35
C LEU A 109 -11.52 -18.85 3.41
N MET A 110 -11.51 -17.52 3.55
CA MET A 110 -10.31 -16.71 3.73
C MET A 110 -9.76 -16.74 5.17
N ARG A 111 -10.37 -17.50 6.06
CA ARG A 111 -9.98 -17.66 7.47
C ARG A 111 -9.86 -16.33 8.22
N LYS A 112 -10.74 -15.38 7.90
CA LYS A 112 -10.79 -14.08 8.59
C LYS A 112 -11.26 -14.25 10.03
N GLN A 113 -10.93 -13.31 10.89
CA GLN A 113 -11.39 -13.32 12.29
C GLN A 113 -12.91 -13.19 12.36
N TRP A 114 -13.53 -13.88 13.36
CA TRP A 114 -14.98 -13.98 13.49
C TRP A 114 -15.72 -12.63 13.52
N TRP A 115 -15.14 -11.59 14.13
CA TRP A 115 -15.74 -10.26 14.18
C TRP A 115 -15.76 -9.56 12.80
N ARG A 116 -14.75 -9.81 11.96
CA ARG A 116 -14.73 -9.33 10.56
C ARG A 116 -15.83 -10.01 9.74
N ILE A 117 -16.02 -11.30 9.93
CA ILE A 117 -17.09 -12.06 9.26
C ILE A 117 -18.45 -11.43 9.58
N ILE A 118 -18.71 -11.17 10.87
CA ILE A 118 -19.98 -10.58 11.32
C ILE A 118 -20.13 -9.16 10.79
N PHE A 119 -19.07 -8.35 10.89
CA PHE A 119 -19.10 -6.96 10.44
C PHE A 119 -19.34 -6.88 8.94
N ASN A 120 -18.53 -7.55 8.12
CA ASN A 120 -18.61 -7.47 6.66
C ASN A 120 -19.95 -8.02 6.14
N ALA A 121 -20.37 -9.20 6.57
CA ALA A 121 -21.66 -9.74 6.16
C ALA A 121 -22.84 -8.86 6.62
N GLY A 122 -22.76 -8.30 7.82
CA GLY A 122 -23.79 -7.44 8.39
C GLY A 122 -23.90 -6.09 7.70
N GLN A 123 -22.79 -5.41 7.47
CA GLN A 123 -22.79 -4.10 6.81
C GLN A 123 -23.36 -4.17 5.39
N TYR A 124 -22.93 -5.17 4.60
CA TYR A 124 -23.44 -5.34 3.23
C TYR A 124 -24.94 -5.67 3.20
N ALA A 125 -25.41 -6.46 4.15
CA ALA A 125 -26.84 -6.71 4.32
C ALA A 125 -27.62 -5.41 4.58
N ILE A 126 -27.12 -4.56 5.49
CA ILE A 126 -27.70 -3.25 5.81
C ILE A 126 -27.71 -2.33 4.58
N CYS A 127 -26.57 -2.24 3.86
CA CYS A 127 -26.47 -1.43 2.65
C CYS A 127 -27.46 -1.88 1.57
N THR A 128 -27.58 -3.19 1.34
CA THR A 128 -28.54 -3.75 0.38
C THR A 128 -29.99 -3.49 0.80
N GLY A 129 -30.29 -3.64 2.09
CA GLY A 129 -31.63 -3.31 2.64
C GLY A 129 -32.00 -1.85 2.47
N ALA A 130 -31.07 -0.93 2.76
CA ALA A 130 -31.27 0.52 2.59
C ALA A 130 -31.46 0.90 1.11
N ALA A 131 -30.60 0.39 0.22
CA ALA A 131 -30.72 0.61 -1.21
C ALA A 131 -32.07 0.11 -1.76
N ALA A 132 -32.49 -1.06 -1.33
CA ALA A 132 -33.79 -1.63 -1.74
C ALA A 132 -34.99 -0.84 -1.19
N LEU A 133 -34.87 -0.23 -0.01
CA LEU A 133 -35.87 0.68 0.52
C LEU A 133 -35.98 1.92 -0.35
N VAL A 134 -34.88 2.52 -0.75
CA VAL A 134 -34.81 3.66 -1.67
C VAL A 134 -35.45 3.32 -3.01
N LEU A 135 -35.16 2.15 -3.59
CA LEU A 135 -35.79 1.67 -4.81
C LEU A 135 -37.34 1.54 -4.67
N ARG A 136 -37.84 1.21 -3.49
CA ARG A 136 -39.28 1.15 -3.22
C ARG A 136 -39.96 2.54 -3.15
N ILE A 137 -39.18 3.55 -2.75
CA ILE A 137 -39.71 4.94 -2.61
C ILE A 137 -39.71 5.65 -3.96
N PHE A 138 -38.65 5.50 -4.73
CA PHE A 138 -38.42 6.23 -5.97
C PHE A 138 -38.77 5.44 -7.25
N GLY A 139 -38.85 4.11 -7.14
CA GLY A 139 -39.13 3.25 -8.29
C GLY A 139 -40.60 2.87 -8.37
N ASP A 140 -41.18 2.94 -9.56
CA ASP A 140 -42.40 2.22 -9.85
C ASP A 140 -42.13 0.73 -9.59
N ARG A 141 -43.07 0.05 -8.92
CA ARG A 141 -42.92 -1.39 -8.71
C ARG A 141 -42.80 -2.05 -10.08
N PRO A 142 -41.70 -2.75 -10.40
CA PRO A 142 -41.57 -3.44 -11.68
C PRO A 142 -42.73 -4.46 -11.73
N SER A 143 -43.76 -4.17 -12.50
CA SER A 143 -44.86 -5.11 -12.76
C SER A 143 -44.47 -5.83 -14.05
N LEU A 144 -44.13 -7.09 -13.98
CA LEU A 144 -43.81 -7.94 -15.14
C LEU A 144 -45.03 -8.16 -16.07
N SER A 145 -46.23 -7.70 -15.69
CA SER A 145 -47.37 -7.67 -16.57
C SER A 145 -47.30 -6.58 -17.66
N HIS A 146 -46.28 -5.69 -17.60
CA HIS A 146 -46.04 -4.64 -18.58
C HIS A 146 -44.68 -4.82 -19.23
N PRO A 147 -44.50 -4.67 -20.55
CA PRO A 147 -43.27 -4.94 -21.29
C PRO A 147 -42.12 -3.96 -20.95
N HIS A 148 -42.33 -2.99 -20.05
CA HIS A 148 -41.34 -2.00 -19.66
C HIS A 148 -40.82 -2.29 -18.25
N LEU A 149 -39.92 -3.27 -18.14
CA LEU A 149 -39.21 -3.61 -16.89
C LEU A 149 -38.37 -2.45 -16.32
N VAL A 150 -37.93 -1.55 -17.18
CA VAL A 150 -37.04 -0.43 -16.82
C VAL A 150 -37.71 0.87 -17.34
N THR A 151 -38.35 1.59 -16.45
CA THR A 151 -38.83 2.93 -16.71
C THR A 151 -37.80 3.99 -16.36
N GLY A 152 -37.96 5.23 -16.81
CA GLY A 152 -37.11 6.35 -16.38
C GLY A 152 -37.10 6.51 -14.85
N GLY A 153 -38.24 6.29 -14.18
CA GLY A 153 -38.36 6.32 -12.72
C GLY A 153 -37.52 5.19 -12.06
N THR A 154 -37.54 3.99 -12.64
CA THR A 154 -36.70 2.86 -12.16
C THR A 154 -35.21 3.17 -12.27
N LEU A 155 -34.79 3.83 -13.36
CA LEU A 155 -33.36 4.20 -13.54
C LEU A 155 -32.93 5.28 -12.55
N ILE A 156 -33.78 6.30 -12.31
CA ILE A 156 -33.51 7.32 -11.29
C ILE A 156 -33.47 6.69 -9.90
N GLY A 157 -34.44 5.85 -9.57
CA GLY A 157 -34.48 5.12 -8.31
C GLY A 157 -33.25 4.23 -8.12
N LEU A 158 -32.78 3.57 -9.17
CA LEU A 158 -31.56 2.77 -9.15
C LEU A 158 -30.31 3.62 -8.92
N ALA A 159 -30.21 4.78 -9.58
CA ALA A 159 -29.08 5.69 -9.38
C ALA A 159 -29.01 6.19 -7.92
N VAL A 160 -30.14 6.61 -7.36
CA VAL A 160 -30.23 7.04 -5.96
C VAL A 160 -29.92 5.87 -5.00
N ALA A 161 -30.43 4.67 -5.29
CA ALA A 161 -30.15 3.48 -4.50
C ALA A 161 -28.69 3.07 -4.55
N ALA A 162 -28.04 3.18 -5.73
CA ALA A 162 -26.61 2.93 -5.90
C ALA A 162 -25.76 3.89 -5.07
N VAL A 163 -26.07 5.18 -5.11
CA VAL A 163 -25.43 6.20 -4.28
C VAL A 163 -25.65 5.91 -2.79
N THR A 164 -26.88 5.57 -2.39
CA THR A 164 -27.19 5.23 -1.00
C THR A 164 -26.40 4.02 -0.52
N TYR A 165 -26.35 2.95 -1.32
CA TYR A 165 -25.57 1.75 -1.03
C TYR A 165 -24.11 2.08 -0.81
N HIS A 166 -23.52 2.81 -1.75
CA HIS A 166 -22.09 3.14 -1.73
C HIS A 166 -21.73 4.06 -0.58
N MET A 167 -22.47 5.16 -0.39
CA MET A 167 -22.20 6.11 0.70
C MET A 167 -22.38 5.46 2.09
N LEU A 168 -23.40 4.62 2.24
CA LEU A 168 -23.60 3.90 3.49
C LEU A 168 -22.48 2.88 3.74
N ASN A 169 -22.02 2.19 2.69
CA ASN A 169 -20.90 1.28 2.79
C ASN A 169 -19.63 2.01 3.24
N LEU A 170 -19.27 3.12 2.58
CA LEU A 170 -18.12 3.95 2.96
C LEU A 170 -18.23 4.47 4.40
N ALA A 171 -19.42 4.95 4.79
CA ALA A 171 -19.63 5.46 6.13
C ALA A 171 -19.44 4.34 7.20
N LEU A 172 -20.03 3.16 6.97
CA LEU A 172 -19.93 2.05 7.93
C LEU A 172 -18.49 1.55 8.06
N VAL A 173 -17.74 1.43 6.96
CA VAL A 173 -16.33 1.04 6.98
C VAL A 173 -15.47 2.16 7.57
N GLY A 174 -15.68 3.41 7.17
CA GLY A 174 -14.94 4.55 7.70
C GLY A 174 -15.06 4.70 9.22
N VAL A 175 -16.25 4.44 9.78
CA VAL A 175 -16.46 4.48 11.25
C VAL A 175 -15.62 3.41 11.96
N ILE A 176 -15.62 2.16 11.51
CA ILE A 176 -14.86 1.11 12.18
C ILE A 176 -13.35 1.33 12.07
N LEU A 177 -12.88 1.84 10.92
CA LEU A 177 -11.48 2.20 10.71
C LEU A 177 -11.06 3.38 11.59
N ALA A 178 -11.88 4.43 11.65
CA ALA A 178 -11.64 5.61 12.49
C ALA A 178 -11.56 5.24 13.99
N ILE A 179 -12.48 4.39 14.48
CA ILE A 179 -12.44 3.89 15.88
C ILE A 179 -11.14 3.10 16.12
N ARG A 180 -10.71 2.31 15.16
CA ARG A 180 -9.53 1.45 15.28
C ARG A 180 -8.23 2.23 15.26
N LYS A 181 -8.10 3.20 14.35
CA LYS A 181 -6.87 4.00 14.16
C LYS A 181 -6.83 5.25 15.07
N GLY A 182 -7.97 5.63 15.66
CA GLY A 182 -8.09 6.88 16.42
C GLY A 182 -8.12 8.14 15.55
N THR A 183 -8.49 7.99 14.27
CA THR A 183 -8.58 9.03 13.25
C THR A 183 -10.00 9.56 13.08
N THR A 184 -10.23 10.47 12.13
CA THR A 184 -11.57 10.93 11.75
C THR A 184 -12.13 10.07 10.62
N VAL A 185 -13.45 9.84 10.62
CA VAL A 185 -14.14 9.08 9.55
C VAL A 185 -13.86 9.66 8.17
N TRP A 186 -13.73 10.99 8.08
CA TRP A 186 -13.50 11.70 6.83
C TRP A 186 -12.11 11.42 6.25
N ALA A 187 -11.08 11.35 7.09
CA ALA A 187 -9.72 11.00 6.68
C ALA A 187 -9.63 9.59 6.08
N GLU A 188 -10.41 8.64 6.62
CA GLU A 188 -10.41 7.25 6.12
C GLU A 188 -11.18 7.06 4.80
N ILE A 189 -12.00 8.03 4.38
CA ILE A 189 -12.85 7.92 3.18
C ILE A 189 -12.22 8.62 1.97
N ILE A 190 -11.45 9.70 2.17
CA ILE A 190 -11.03 10.60 1.09
C ILE A 190 -10.03 9.96 0.13
N ASP A 191 -9.05 9.20 0.63
CA ASP A 191 -7.88 8.80 -0.16
C ASP A 191 -8.23 7.98 -1.40
N ASP A 192 -9.22 7.10 -1.34
CA ASP A 192 -9.61 6.24 -2.45
C ASP A 192 -11.05 6.49 -2.95
N PHE A 193 -11.69 7.59 -2.53
CA PHE A 193 -13.10 7.87 -2.77
C PHE A 193 -13.50 7.78 -4.24
N TRP A 194 -12.76 8.41 -5.14
CA TRP A 194 -13.10 8.44 -6.56
C TRP A 194 -12.93 7.10 -7.24
N TYR A 195 -11.92 6.32 -6.85
CA TYR A 195 -11.69 4.99 -7.39
C TYR A 195 -12.83 4.03 -7.02
N TYR A 196 -13.14 3.92 -5.72
CA TYR A 196 -14.22 3.06 -5.24
C TYR A 196 -15.59 3.50 -5.75
N THR A 197 -15.84 4.81 -5.80
CA THR A 197 -17.09 5.37 -6.29
C THR A 197 -17.30 5.06 -7.76
N SER A 198 -16.34 5.37 -8.61
CA SER A 198 -16.45 5.15 -10.06
C SER A 198 -16.63 3.68 -10.40
N THR A 199 -15.87 2.80 -9.77
CA THR A 199 -15.91 1.35 -10.01
C THR A 199 -17.23 0.76 -9.54
N THR A 200 -17.69 1.10 -8.33
CA THR A 200 -18.96 0.60 -7.78
C THR A 200 -20.15 1.09 -8.63
N MET A 201 -20.15 2.36 -9.03
CA MET A 201 -21.23 2.92 -9.88
C MET A 201 -21.26 2.24 -11.25
N ALA A 202 -20.09 2.00 -11.88
CA ALA A 202 -20.00 1.30 -13.16
C ALA A 202 -20.55 -0.14 -13.07
N VAL A 203 -20.21 -0.85 -12.00
CA VAL A 203 -20.69 -2.22 -11.77
C VAL A 203 -22.20 -2.25 -11.54
N ILE A 204 -22.75 -1.36 -10.71
CA ILE A 204 -24.20 -1.29 -10.44
C ILE A 204 -24.97 -0.89 -11.70
N ALA A 205 -24.42 -0.04 -12.54
CA ALA A 205 -25.05 0.37 -13.81
C ALA A 205 -25.35 -0.79 -14.77
N LEU A 206 -24.68 -1.95 -14.60
CA LEU A 206 -24.97 -3.16 -15.38
C LEU A 206 -26.16 -3.95 -14.86
N SER A 207 -26.64 -3.67 -13.64
CA SER A 207 -27.72 -4.45 -13.01
C SER A 207 -29.08 -4.39 -13.75
N PRO A 208 -29.53 -3.27 -14.37
CA PRO A 208 -30.77 -3.26 -15.16
C PRO A 208 -30.67 -4.16 -16.40
N VAL A 209 -29.51 -4.18 -17.05
CA VAL A 209 -29.27 -5.03 -18.22
C VAL A 209 -29.34 -6.51 -17.82
N LEU A 210 -28.67 -6.85 -16.70
CA LEU A 210 -28.74 -8.20 -16.13
C LEU A 210 -30.19 -8.59 -15.77
N ALA A 211 -30.94 -7.67 -15.17
CA ALA A 211 -32.34 -7.90 -14.79
C ALA A 211 -33.22 -8.18 -16.02
N VAL A 212 -33.11 -7.36 -17.07
CA VAL A 212 -33.88 -7.55 -18.30
C VAL A 212 -33.54 -8.90 -18.95
N ILE A 213 -32.27 -9.23 -19.07
CA ILE A 213 -31.80 -10.49 -19.66
C ILE A 213 -32.23 -11.69 -18.81
N ALA A 214 -32.16 -11.59 -17.49
CA ALA A 214 -32.56 -12.67 -16.56
C ALA A 214 -34.04 -13.02 -16.68
N VAL A 215 -34.90 -12.05 -16.97
CA VAL A 215 -36.33 -12.26 -17.13
C VAL A 215 -36.68 -12.81 -18.50
N HIS A 216 -36.10 -12.27 -19.59
CA HIS A 216 -36.49 -12.62 -20.95
C HIS A 216 -35.73 -13.80 -21.54
N SER A 217 -34.44 -13.92 -21.23
CA SER A 217 -33.53 -14.90 -21.85
C SER A 217 -32.33 -15.19 -20.96
N TRP A 218 -32.57 -15.77 -19.79
CA TRP A 218 -31.54 -16.00 -18.79
C TRP A 218 -30.33 -16.80 -19.32
N GLN A 219 -30.53 -17.61 -20.37
CA GLN A 219 -29.45 -18.33 -21.07
C GLN A 219 -28.40 -17.39 -21.67
N MET A 220 -28.73 -16.12 -21.87
CA MET A 220 -27.78 -15.11 -22.38
C MET A 220 -26.95 -14.43 -21.28
N ILE A 221 -27.25 -14.67 -19.99
CA ILE A 221 -26.45 -14.12 -18.88
C ILE A 221 -24.95 -14.44 -19.03
N PRO A 222 -24.52 -15.66 -19.47
CA PRO A 222 -23.11 -15.97 -19.67
C PRO A 222 -22.40 -15.03 -20.65
N LEU A 223 -23.10 -14.45 -21.62
CA LEU A 223 -22.50 -13.48 -22.56
C LEU A 223 -22.09 -12.16 -21.88
N LEU A 224 -22.76 -11.79 -20.80
CA LEU A 224 -22.43 -10.61 -20.00
C LEU A 224 -21.25 -10.87 -19.03
N LEU A 225 -20.87 -12.12 -18.82
CA LEU A 225 -19.69 -12.43 -18.02
C LEU A 225 -18.40 -11.95 -18.72
N LEU A 226 -18.38 -11.89 -20.04
CA LEU A 226 -17.20 -11.43 -20.79
C LEU A 226 -16.89 -9.95 -20.51
N PRO A 227 -17.81 -8.97 -20.68
CA PRO A 227 -17.54 -7.59 -20.33
C PRO A 227 -17.25 -7.40 -18.84
N LEU A 228 -17.96 -8.10 -17.94
CA LEU A 228 -17.66 -8.09 -16.50
C LEU A 228 -16.26 -8.60 -16.19
N PHE A 229 -15.86 -9.70 -16.83
CA PHE A 229 -14.51 -10.24 -16.72
C PHE A 229 -13.46 -9.27 -17.26
N LEU A 230 -13.76 -8.57 -18.36
CA LEU A 230 -12.86 -7.56 -18.91
C LEU A 230 -12.65 -6.39 -17.95
N VAL A 231 -13.72 -5.87 -17.35
CA VAL A 231 -13.66 -4.81 -16.32
C VAL A 231 -12.82 -5.29 -15.12
N TYR A 232 -13.11 -6.50 -14.62
CA TYR A 232 -12.34 -7.12 -13.56
C TYR A 232 -10.85 -7.24 -13.92
N LYS A 233 -10.54 -7.79 -15.09
CA LYS A 233 -9.16 -8.01 -15.55
C LYS A 233 -8.41 -6.70 -15.76
N THR A 234 -9.07 -5.68 -16.30
CA THR A 234 -8.47 -4.34 -16.48
C THR A 234 -8.16 -3.69 -15.14
N ALA A 235 -9.07 -3.76 -14.18
CA ALA A 235 -8.85 -3.26 -12.83
C ALA A 235 -7.68 -3.99 -12.14
N SER A 236 -7.63 -5.32 -12.22
CA SER A 236 -6.53 -6.13 -11.66
C SER A 236 -5.18 -5.78 -12.28
N ILE A 237 -5.10 -5.64 -13.62
CA ILE A 237 -3.86 -5.26 -14.31
C ILE A 237 -3.42 -3.84 -13.90
N SER A 238 -4.37 -2.92 -13.73
CA SER A 238 -4.05 -1.56 -13.29
C SER A 238 -3.39 -1.55 -11.91
N LEU A 239 -3.93 -2.33 -10.98
CA LEU A 239 -3.40 -2.47 -9.62
C LEU A 239 -2.03 -3.19 -9.60
N GLU A 240 -1.88 -4.27 -10.38
CA GLU A 240 -0.59 -4.95 -10.53
C GLU A 240 0.49 -4.00 -11.07
N ARG A 241 0.13 -3.16 -12.06
CA ARG A 241 1.06 -2.14 -12.60
C ARG A 241 1.42 -1.08 -11.58
N GLU A 242 0.47 -0.65 -10.76
CA GLU A 242 0.73 0.32 -9.69
C GLU A 242 1.68 -0.27 -8.63
N GLN A 243 1.49 -1.53 -8.23
CA GLN A 243 2.43 -2.23 -7.35
C GLN A 243 3.82 -2.34 -7.96
N GLN A 244 3.93 -2.77 -9.22
CA GLN A 244 5.19 -2.85 -9.93
C GLN A 244 5.86 -1.47 -10.07
N ALA A 245 5.06 -0.39 -10.16
CA ALA A 245 5.56 0.98 -10.22
C ALA A 245 6.06 1.53 -8.88
N LEU A 246 5.70 0.90 -7.76
CA LEU A 246 6.04 1.34 -6.40
C LEU A 246 7.05 0.45 -5.68
N HIS A 247 7.35 -0.74 -6.22
CA HIS A 247 8.31 -1.68 -5.64
C HIS A 247 9.47 -1.96 -6.57
N ASP A 248 10.64 -2.29 -6.00
CA ASP A 248 11.81 -2.77 -6.75
C ASP A 248 11.60 -4.23 -7.19
N ALA A 249 11.71 -4.48 -8.48
CA ALA A 249 11.40 -5.79 -9.06
C ALA A 249 12.36 -6.92 -8.61
N LEU A 250 13.60 -6.58 -8.21
CA LEU A 250 14.60 -7.57 -7.79
C LEU A 250 14.43 -7.98 -6.34
N THR A 251 14.22 -7.00 -5.45
CA THR A 251 14.24 -7.20 -4.00
C THR A 251 12.85 -7.25 -3.38
N GLY A 252 11.81 -6.77 -4.09
CA GLY A 252 10.45 -6.62 -3.56
C GLY A 252 10.27 -5.49 -2.55
N LEU A 253 11.34 -4.77 -2.20
CA LEU A 253 11.29 -3.61 -1.31
C LEU A 253 10.54 -2.44 -1.97
N ALA A 254 10.15 -1.45 -1.18
CA ALA A 254 9.71 -0.17 -1.72
C ALA A 254 10.79 0.39 -2.66
N ASN A 255 10.36 1.04 -3.74
CA ASN A 255 11.29 1.79 -4.58
C ASN A 255 11.37 3.27 -4.13
N ARG A 256 12.19 4.06 -4.80
CA ARG A 256 12.34 5.49 -4.50
C ARG A 256 11.01 6.25 -4.52
N LYS A 257 10.11 5.90 -5.43
CA LYS A 257 8.82 6.57 -5.56
C LYS A 257 7.91 6.31 -4.35
N LEU A 258 7.86 5.08 -3.88
CA LEU A 258 7.09 4.73 -2.68
C LEU A 258 7.72 5.33 -1.42
N LEU A 259 9.05 5.33 -1.32
CA LEU A 259 9.75 5.97 -0.21
C LEU A 259 9.41 7.47 -0.12
N LEU A 260 9.49 8.20 -1.25
CA LEU A 260 9.11 9.61 -1.32
C LEU A 260 7.68 9.84 -0.85
N ALA A 261 6.72 9.10 -1.41
CA ALA A 261 5.31 9.26 -1.08
C ALA A 261 5.03 9.01 0.41
N ARG A 262 5.60 7.93 0.96
CA ARG A 262 5.42 7.58 2.38
C ARG A 262 6.14 8.53 3.33
N THR A 263 7.30 9.04 2.95
CA THR A 263 7.99 10.05 3.77
C THR A 263 7.18 11.35 3.80
N SER A 264 6.71 11.85 2.66
CA SER A 264 5.87 13.05 2.63
C SER A 264 4.60 12.89 3.47
N GLU A 265 3.90 11.76 3.36
CA GLU A 265 2.72 11.44 4.18
C GLU A 265 3.03 11.50 5.69
N VAL A 266 4.15 10.91 6.11
CA VAL A 266 4.58 10.93 7.52
C VAL A 266 4.95 12.33 7.98
N LEU A 267 5.63 13.12 7.14
CA LEU A 267 5.99 14.49 7.47
C LEU A 267 4.73 15.38 7.61
N ASP A 268 3.73 15.20 6.74
CA ASP A 268 2.44 15.89 6.84
C ASP A 268 1.69 15.54 8.14
N GLU A 269 1.70 14.27 8.55
CA GLU A 269 1.15 13.84 9.84
C GLU A 269 1.85 14.54 11.03
N LEU A 270 3.18 14.71 10.95
CA LEU A 270 4.00 15.32 12.00
C LEU A 270 3.91 16.85 12.05
N LEU A 271 3.44 17.51 11.00
CA LEU A 271 3.11 18.95 11.05
C LEU A 271 2.00 19.25 12.10
N LEU A 272 1.18 18.26 12.41
CA LEU A 272 0.06 18.38 13.38
C LEU A 272 0.35 17.75 14.73
N ALA A 273 1.49 17.06 14.87
CA ALA A 273 1.87 16.36 16.11
C ALA A 273 3.39 16.48 16.33
N ASP A 274 3.81 16.79 17.55
CA ASP A 274 5.22 16.75 17.91
C ASP A 274 5.77 15.32 17.70
N GLY A 275 6.72 15.16 16.78
CA GLY A 275 7.32 13.87 16.51
C GLY A 275 8.60 13.99 15.69
N ARG A 276 9.43 12.95 15.75
CA ARG A 276 10.70 12.85 15.03
C ARG A 276 10.70 11.64 14.12
N VAL A 277 11.35 11.78 12.97
CA VAL A 277 11.57 10.75 11.97
C VAL A 277 13.03 10.79 11.53
N ALA A 278 13.61 9.66 11.22
CA ALA A 278 14.92 9.60 10.61
C ALA A 278 14.87 8.93 9.24
N LEU A 279 15.55 9.52 8.29
CA LEU A 279 15.87 8.90 7.01
C LEU A 279 17.33 8.43 7.07
N VAL A 280 17.51 7.11 6.87
CA VAL A 280 18.82 6.47 6.79
C VAL A 280 19.07 6.07 5.35
N LEU A 281 20.13 6.56 4.74
CA LEU A 281 20.62 6.08 3.44
C LEU A 281 21.77 5.12 3.65
N LEU A 282 21.87 4.13 2.78
CA LEU A 282 22.84 3.05 2.85
C LEU A 282 23.37 2.72 1.46
N ASP A 283 24.69 2.61 1.35
CA ASP A 283 25.40 2.19 0.14
C ASP A 283 26.31 0.99 0.49
N LEU A 284 26.28 -0.07 -0.32
CA LEU A 284 27.10 -1.26 -0.10
C LEU A 284 28.53 -1.03 -0.56
N ASP A 285 29.44 -1.07 0.38
CA ASP A 285 30.85 -0.85 0.09
C ASP A 285 31.42 -1.94 -0.83
N ARG A 286 32.07 -1.54 -1.92
CA ARG A 286 32.70 -2.42 -2.91
C ARG A 286 31.77 -3.43 -3.60
N PHE A 287 30.46 -3.16 -3.66
CA PHE A 287 29.52 -4.06 -4.35
C PHE A 287 29.86 -4.23 -5.83
N LYS A 288 30.47 -3.20 -6.46
CA LYS A 288 30.97 -3.31 -7.82
C LYS A 288 31.99 -4.42 -7.97
N ASP A 289 32.90 -4.61 -7.01
CA ASP A 289 33.92 -5.66 -7.04
C ASP A 289 33.27 -7.07 -7.01
N VAL A 290 32.16 -7.22 -6.31
CA VAL A 290 31.34 -8.45 -6.31
C VAL A 290 30.80 -8.73 -7.70
N ASN A 291 30.20 -7.72 -8.35
CA ASN A 291 29.67 -7.84 -9.71
C ASN A 291 30.77 -8.15 -10.73
N ASP A 292 31.90 -7.45 -10.66
CA ASP A 292 33.02 -7.59 -11.58
C ASP A 292 33.70 -8.96 -11.43
N THR A 293 33.70 -9.54 -10.21
CA THR A 293 34.38 -10.81 -9.92
C THR A 293 33.46 -12.02 -10.10
N LEU A 294 32.22 -11.96 -9.60
CA LEU A 294 31.30 -13.10 -9.54
C LEU A 294 30.13 -13.01 -10.54
N GLY A 295 30.02 -11.88 -11.25
CA GLY A 295 29.00 -11.61 -12.24
C GLY A 295 27.68 -11.10 -11.66
N HIS A 296 26.90 -10.40 -12.47
CA HIS A 296 25.63 -9.79 -12.09
C HIS A 296 24.60 -10.75 -11.46
N PRO A 297 24.47 -12.03 -11.90
CA PRO A 297 23.51 -12.93 -11.27
C PRO A 297 23.82 -13.23 -9.79
N VAL A 298 25.09 -13.21 -9.39
CA VAL A 298 25.48 -13.36 -7.98
C VAL A 298 25.23 -12.05 -7.23
N GLY A 299 25.57 -10.92 -7.85
CA GLY A 299 25.26 -9.59 -7.30
C GLY A 299 23.75 -9.41 -7.03
N ASP A 300 22.90 -9.86 -7.94
CA ASP A 300 21.43 -9.82 -7.75
C ASP A 300 20.99 -10.64 -6.53
N ARG A 301 21.55 -11.84 -6.31
CA ARG A 301 21.27 -12.65 -5.12
C ARG A 301 21.79 -11.98 -3.84
N VAL A 302 22.96 -11.35 -3.90
CA VAL A 302 23.51 -10.56 -2.78
C VAL A 302 22.53 -9.46 -2.41
N LEU A 303 22.02 -8.68 -3.36
CA LEU A 303 21.04 -7.63 -3.12
C LEU A 303 19.75 -8.15 -2.48
N GLN A 304 19.28 -9.32 -2.87
CA GLN A 304 18.10 -9.97 -2.27
C GLN A 304 18.35 -10.38 -0.81
N VAL A 305 19.54 -10.91 -0.50
CA VAL A 305 19.91 -11.25 0.88
C VAL A 305 20.05 -9.99 1.72
N VAL A 306 20.71 -8.95 1.20
CA VAL A 306 20.84 -7.64 1.85
C VAL A 306 19.47 -7.06 2.17
N ALA A 307 18.54 -7.06 1.20
CA ALA A 307 17.18 -6.59 1.39
C ALA A 307 16.48 -7.30 2.57
N THR A 308 16.59 -8.61 2.64
CA THR A 308 16.01 -9.41 3.73
C THR A 308 16.64 -9.06 5.07
N ARG A 309 17.97 -8.96 5.14
CA ARG A 309 18.70 -8.63 6.38
C ARG A 309 18.33 -7.23 6.90
N ILE A 310 18.21 -6.24 6.02
CA ILE A 310 17.77 -4.89 6.42
C ILE A 310 16.34 -4.94 6.96
N GLN A 311 15.43 -5.68 6.29
CA GLN A 311 14.04 -5.82 6.77
C GLN A 311 13.96 -6.48 8.15
N ASP A 312 14.77 -7.52 8.39
CA ASP A 312 14.81 -8.24 9.67
C ASP A 312 15.45 -7.39 10.79
N ALA A 313 16.33 -6.46 10.41
CA ALA A 313 17.00 -5.57 11.35
C ALA A 313 16.16 -4.37 11.80
N VAL A 314 15.02 -4.07 11.16
CA VAL A 314 14.13 -2.97 11.52
C VAL A 314 12.82 -3.49 12.11
N ARG A 315 12.06 -2.63 12.78
CA ARG A 315 10.80 -3.03 13.41
C ARG A 315 9.62 -2.97 12.41
N PRO A 316 8.53 -3.71 12.64
CA PRO A 316 7.30 -3.53 11.90
C PRO A 316 6.81 -2.08 12.01
N GLY A 317 6.59 -1.42 10.86
CA GLY A 317 6.18 -0.02 10.76
C GLY A 317 7.25 0.91 10.22
N ASP A 318 8.53 0.52 10.26
CA ASP A 318 9.59 1.19 9.51
C ASP A 318 9.52 0.78 8.03
N LEU A 319 9.94 1.66 7.13
CA LEU A 319 9.91 1.39 5.68
C LEU A 319 11.33 1.18 5.16
N VAL A 320 11.56 0.04 4.52
CA VAL A 320 12.80 -0.25 3.81
C VAL A 320 12.57 -0.10 2.32
N ALA A 321 13.47 0.61 1.65
CA ALA A 321 13.40 0.87 0.21
C ALA A 321 14.76 0.58 -0.46
N ARG A 322 14.72 0.21 -1.75
CA ARG A 322 15.89 0.21 -2.62
C ARG A 322 15.77 1.35 -3.62
N LEU A 323 16.78 2.21 -3.67
CA LEU A 323 16.78 3.39 -4.52
C LEU A 323 17.26 3.10 -5.94
N GLY A 324 18.14 2.10 -6.07
CA GLY A 324 18.75 1.63 -7.32
C GLY A 324 20.17 1.13 -7.09
N GLY A 325 20.67 0.27 -7.97
CA GLY A 325 22.03 -0.26 -7.80
C GLY A 325 22.23 -0.95 -6.46
N ASP A 326 23.19 -0.46 -5.68
CA ASP A 326 23.60 -0.87 -4.34
C ASP A 326 23.10 0.07 -3.22
N GLU A 327 22.23 1.02 -3.56
CA GLU A 327 21.68 2.00 -2.62
C GLU A 327 20.35 1.56 -2.03
N PHE A 328 20.25 1.62 -0.69
CA PHE A 328 19.06 1.36 0.08
C PHE A 328 18.71 2.56 0.97
N ALA A 329 17.48 2.61 1.43
CA ALA A 329 17.00 3.62 2.37
C ALA A 329 16.09 3.00 3.43
N VAL A 330 16.11 3.56 4.63
CA VAL A 330 15.21 3.17 5.71
C VAL A 330 14.57 4.43 6.31
N LEU A 331 13.25 4.46 6.34
CA LEU A 331 12.47 5.49 7.03
C LEU A 331 12.08 4.94 8.41
N LEU A 332 12.66 5.48 9.45
CA LEU A 332 12.39 5.13 10.85
C LEU A 332 11.34 6.11 11.40
N ARG A 333 10.19 5.57 11.83
CA ARG A 333 9.04 6.35 12.30
C ARG A 333 8.88 6.28 13.81
N GLY A 334 8.19 7.27 14.41
CA GLY A 334 7.83 7.24 15.84
C GLY A 334 9.06 7.06 16.74
N LEU A 335 10.04 7.92 16.54
CA LEU A 335 11.24 7.96 17.37
C LEU A 335 10.85 8.56 18.72
N GLY A 336 10.87 7.71 19.77
CA GLY A 336 10.79 8.16 21.17
C GLY A 336 12.19 8.47 21.70
N ASP A 337 12.25 9.03 22.89
CA ASP A 337 13.52 9.39 23.57
C ASP A 337 14.43 8.17 23.81
N ASP A 338 13.87 6.97 23.84
CA ASP A 338 14.57 5.72 24.18
C ASP A 338 15.19 4.98 22.97
N VAL A 339 14.93 5.40 21.72
CA VAL A 339 15.43 4.69 20.53
C VAL A 339 16.57 5.47 19.89
N SER A 340 17.79 4.97 20.06
CA SER A 340 18.94 5.48 19.32
C SER A 340 18.88 5.01 17.86
N VAL A 341 18.66 5.96 16.94
CA VAL A 341 18.69 5.70 15.48
C VAL A 341 20.06 5.14 15.07
N THR A 342 21.11 5.58 15.73
CA THR A 342 22.47 5.06 15.52
C THR A 342 22.57 3.57 15.86
N GLU A 343 21.91 3.11 16.93
CA GLU A 343 21.88 1.68 17.28
C GLU A 343 21.13 0.86 16.24
N VAL A 344 20.06 1.39 15.67
CA VAL A 344 19.33 0.73 14.55
C VAL A 344 20.23 0.66 13.33
N ALA A 345 20.92 1.74 12.97
CA ALA A 345 21.83 1.78 11.83
C ALA A 345 23.03 0.82 12.04
N GLU A 346 23.62 0.76 13.23
CA GLU A 346 24.68 -0.20 13.56
C GLU A 346 24.16 -1.65 13.56
N ARG A 347 22.94 -1.91 13.97
CA ARG A 347 22.33 -3.24 13.89
C ARG A 347 22.14 -3.66 12.43
N ILE A 348 21.67 -2.75 11.56
CA ILE A 348 21.59 -3.00 10.12
C ILE A 348 22.97 -3.36 9.60
N ARG A 349 23.98 -2.53 9.85
CA ARG A 349 25.36 -2.75 9.41
C ARG A 349 25.90 -4.08 9.92
N ALA A 350 25.72 -4.40 11.20
CA ALA A 350 26.16 -5.66 11.79
C ALA A 350 25.52 -6.88 11.11
N SER A 351 24.24 -6.80 10.71
CA SER A 351 23.56 -7.87 9.98
C SER A 351 24.14 -8.10 8.57
N LEU A 352 24.72 -7.06 7.96
CA LEU A 352 25.33 -7.14 6.64
C LEU A 352 26.73 -7.74 6.70
N HIS A 353 27.45 -7.58 7.81
CA HIS A 353 28.76 -8.20 8.05
C HIS A 353 28.74 -9.74 8.14
N GLU A 354 27.57 -10.34 8.34
CA GLU A 354 27.49 -11.79 8.30
C GLU A 354 27.85 -12.30 6.89
N PRO A 355 28.82 -13.20 6.74
CA PRO A 355 29.22 -13.70 5.44
C PRO A 355 28.08 -14.32 4.66
N ILE A 356 28.01 -14.04 3.35
CA ILE A 356 27.01 -14.61 2.45
C ILE A 356 27.68 -15.73 1.64
N SER A 357 27.16 -16.95 1.74
CA SER A 357 27.71 -18.10 1.02
C SER A 357 27.00 -18.31 -0.32
N PHE A 358 27.75 -18.29 -1.42
CA PHE A 358 27.27 -18.65 -2.75
C PHE A 358 28.18 -19.70 -3.38
N ASP A 359 27.66 -20.89 -3.66
CA ASP A 359 28.36 -21.98 -4.33
C ASP A 359 29.75 -22.28 -3.73
N GLY A 360 29.88 -22.15 -2.37
CA GLY A 360 31.11 -22.38 -1.64
C GLY A 360 32.06 -21.18 -1.55
N THR A 361 31.73 -20.06 -2.16
CA THR A 361 32.45 -18.79 -2.02
C THR A 361 31.76 -17.93 -0.96
N MET A 362 32.55 -17.42 -0.01
CA MET A 362 32.04 -16.48 1.01
C MET A 362 32.26 -15.05 0.51
N VAL A 363 31.22 -14.26 0.61
CA VAL A 363 31.24 -12.85 0.26
C VAL A 363 31.02 -12.04 1.53
N ASP A 364 32.01 -11.23 1.87
CA ASP A 364 31.95 -10.29 2.99
C ASP A 364 31.55 -8.91 2.44
N LEU A 365 30.55 -8.30 3.05
CA LEU A 365 30.03 -6.99 2.68
C LEU A 365 30.05 -6.07 3.88
N ASP A 366 30.32 -4.80 3.63
CA ASP A 366 30.08 -3.72 4.56
C ASP A 366 29.19 -2.66 3.90
N ALA A 367 28.72 -1.71 4.68
CA ALA A 367 27.93 -0.63 4.19
C ALA A 367 28.26 0.68 4.90
N SER A 368 28.18 1.76 4.14
CA SER A 368 28.24 3.13 4.65
C SER A 368 26.85 3.68 4.83
N LEU A 369 26.52 4.16 6.05
CA LEU A 369 25.18 4.64 6.41
C LEU A 369 25.22 6.13 6.76
N GLY A 370 24.28 6.89 6.21
CA GLY A 370 24.07 8.30 6.53
C GLY A 370 22.68 8.56 7.09
N ILE A 371 22.60 9.34 8.16
CA ILE A 371 21.37 9.60 8.92
C ILE A 371 21.00 11.09 8.86
N ALA A 372 19.76 11.40 8.49
CA ALA A 372 19.16 12.73 8.62
C ALA A 372 17.87 12.66 9.44
N PHE A 373 17.66 13.65 10.32
CA PHE A 373 16.50 13.74 11.19
C PHE A 373 15.53 14.85 10.76
N TYR A 374 14.25 14.56 10.81
CA TYR A 374 13.20 15.58 10.81
C TYR A 374 12.84 15.94 12.26
N PRO A 375 12.65 17.22 12.61
CA PRO A 375 12.78 18.40 11.73
C PRO A 375 14.20 18.96 11.65
N ASP A 376 15.16 18.50 12.44
CA ASP A 376 16.48 19.12 12.67
C ASP A 376 17.29 19.26 11.39
N HIS A 377 17.19 18.27 10.48
CA HIS A 377 17.96 18.18 9.25
C HIS A 377 17.10 18.34 7.99
N GLY A 378 15.88 18.89 8.06
CA GLY A 378 15.06 19.17 6.89
C GLY A 378 13.58 19.12 7.19
N GLU A 379 12.82 19.87 6.39
CA GLU A 379 11.37 20.00 6.49
C GLU A 379 10.63 19.17 5.43
N ASP A 380 11.36 18.70 4.41
CA ASP A 380 10.84 17.89 3.30
C ASP A 380 11.76 16.70 2.97
N PHE A 381 11.23 15.79 2.14
CA PHE A 381 11.97 14.61 1.71
C PHE A 381 13.28 14.93 1.00
N ASP A 382 13.27 15.93 0.12
CA ASP A 382 14.44 16.25 -0.70
C ASP A 382 15.59 16.82 0.14
N GLN A 383 15.28 17.58 1.19
CA GLN A 383 16.26 18.06 2.15
C GLN A 383 16.83 16.92 2.99
N LEU A 384 15.95 16.06 3.55
CA LEU A 384 16.37 14.91 4.34
C LEU A 384 17.23 13.95 3.52
N HIS A 385 16.82 13.67 2.28
CA HIS A 385 17.54 12.78 1.38
C HIS A 385 18.95 13.32 1.07
N ARG A 386 19.06 14.61 0.67
CA ARG A 386 20.37 15.25 0.40
C ARG A 386 21.29 15.22 1.62
N ARG A 387 20.75 15.49 2.81
CA ARG A 387 21.53 15.54 4.04
C ARG A 387 21.95 14.17 4.52
N ALA A 388 21.09 13.16 4.37
CA ALA A 388 21.46 11.77 4.61
C ALA A 388 22.55 11.29 3.62
N ASP A 389 22.49 11.70 2.34
CA ASP A 389 23.50 11.39 1.33
C ASP A 389 24.86 12.01 1.67
N VAL A 390 24.88 13.28 2.11
CA VAL A 390 26.11 13.91 2.62
C VAL A 390 26.71 13.13 3.80
N ALA A 391 25.88 12.72 4.76
CA ALA A 391 26.33 11.93 5.90
C ALA A 391 26.87 10.56 5.47
N MET A 392 26.20 9.88 4.55
CA MET A 392 26.64 8.61 3.99
C MET A 392 28.00 8.73 3.29
N TYR A 393 28.19 9.82 2.52
CA TYR A 393 29.49 10.12 1.90
C TYR A 393 30.60 10.32 2.95
N VAL A 394 30.31 11.02 4.07
CA VAL A 394 31.27 11.19 5.18
C VAL A 394 31.62 9.85 5.80
N ALA A 395 30.64 8.96 6.03
CA ALA A 395 30.88 7.59 6.51
C ALA A 395 31.80 6.83 5.55
N LYS A 396 31.52 6.87 4.25
CA LYS A 396 32.30 6.21 3.19
C LYS A 396 33.75 6.73 3.12
N ALA A 397 33.94 8.05 3.22
CA ALA A 397 35.27 8.67 3.22
C ALA A 397 36.08 8.33 4.48
N SER A 398 35.44 8.00 5.59
CA SER A 398 36.08 7.57 6.84
C SER A 398 36.42 6.08 6.90
N GLY A 399 36.19 5.33 5.83
CA GLY A 399 36.45 3.89 5.75
C GLY A 399 35.23 3.02 6.07
N GLY A 400 34.03 3.54 5.96
CA GLY A 400 32.75 2.86 6.26
C GLY A 400 32.20 3.22 7.64
N GLY A 401 30.99 2.77 7.93
CA GLY A 401 30.32 2.96 9.21
C GLY A 401 29.07 3.83 9.14
N VAL A 402 28.71 4.43 10.27
CA VAL A 402 27.51 5.25 10.43
C VAL A 402 27.89 6.69 10.70
N ALA A 403 27.29 7.63 9.97
CA ALA A 403 27.42 9.04 10.23
C ALA A 403 26.05 9.73 10.30
N ILE A 404 25.91 10.67 11.22
CA ILE A 404 24.79 11.59 11.28
C ILE A 404 25.17 12.83 10.51
N TYR A 405 24.20 13.41 9.79
CA TYR A 405 24.41 14.67 9.12
C TYR A 405 24.86 15.75 10.10
N ASP A 406 25.90 16.45 9.71
CA ASP A 406 26.50 17.55 10.44
C ASP A 406 26.76 18.69 9.45
N ILE A 407 26.22 19.87 9.71
CA ILE A 407 26.32 21.03 8.82
C ILE A 407 27.80 21.47 8.65
N ASP A 408 28.63 21.27 9.66
CA ASP A 408 30.03 21.65 9.60
C ASP A 408 30.86 20.70 8.71
N LYS A 409 30.34 19.51 8.44
CA LYS A 409 30.91 18.49 7.55
C LYS A 409 30.29 18.50 6.15
N ASP A 410 29.30 19.35 5.89
CA ASP A 410 28.66 19.47 4.57
C ASP A 410 29.60 20.16 3.57
N THR A 411 30.56 19.40 3.09
CA THR A 411 31.52 19.84 2.07
C THR A 411 30.99 19.74 0.63
N ASN A 412 29.75 19.26 0.43
CA ASN A 412 29.09 19.14 -0.88
C ASN A 412 28.42 20.45 -1.31
N SER A 413 28.91 21.59 -0.81
CA SER A 413 28.42 22.90 -1.18
C SER A 413 28.82 23.28 -2.63
N LEU A 414 28.11 24.26 -3.20
CA LEU A 414 28.51 24.99 -4.42
C LEU A 414 30.00 25.31 -4.48
N ALA A 415 30.66 25.44 -3.33
CA ALA A 415 32.11 25.65 -3.19
C ALA A 415 32.95 24.50 -3.81
N LYS A 416 32.53 23.22 -3.69
CA LYS A 416 33.29 22.10 -4.29
C LYS A 416 33.13 22.03 -5.81
N LEU A 417 31.96 22.36 -6.32
CA LEU A 417 31.74 22.52 -7.77
C LEU A 417 32.51 23.72 -8.31
N GLY A 418 32.56 24.82 -7.54
CA GLY A 418 33.40 25.98 -7.81
C GLY A 418 34.86 25.62 -7.85
N LEU A 419 35.35 24.88 -6.83
CA LEU A 419 36.74 24.44 -6.70
C LEU A 419 37.22 23.59 -7.89
N LEU A 420 36.35 22.67 -8.40
CA LEU A 420 36.69 21.87 -9.60
C LEU A 420 36.84 22.75 -10.86
N GLY A 421 35.98 23.76 -10.99
CA GLY A 421 36.08 24.76 -12.06
C GLY A 421 37.36 25.64 -11.94
N GLU A 422 37.65 26.09 -10.71
CA GLU A 422 38.83 26.86 -10.38
C GLU A 422 40.11 26.02 -10.57
N LEU A 423 40.12 24.75 -10.15
CA LEU A 423 41.27 23.86 -10.37
C LEU A 423 41.55 23.65 -11.86
N ARG A 424 40.52 23.49 -12.70
CA ARG A 424 40.69 23.39 -14.14
C ARG A 424 41.29 24.65 -14.69
N HIS A 425 40.81 25.81 -14.25
CA HIS A 425 41.35 27.12 -14.64
C HIS A 425 42.79 27.31 -14.13
N ALA A 426 43.11 26.85 -12.94
CA ALA A 426 44.45 26.89 -12.37
C ALA A 426 45.43 26.01 -13.16
N ILE A 427 45.02 24.84 -13.64
CA ILE A 427 45.84 24.00 -14.53
C ILE A 427 46.14 24.73 -15.84
N ASP A 428 45.08 25.26 -16.47
CA ASP A 428 45.20 25.94 -17.77
C ASP A 428 46.05 27.21 -17.67
N ASN A 429 46.10 27.87 -16.52
CA ASN A 429 46.87 29.09 -16.29
C ASN A 429 48.21 28.87 -15.58
N GLY A 430 48.66 27.62 -15.38
CA GLY A 430 49.95 27.31 -14.78
C GLY A 430 50.07 27.76 -13.32
N GLN A 431 48.98 27.79 -12.56
CA GLN A 431 48.97 28.21 -11.15
C GLN A 431 49.36 27.07 -10.19
N LEU A 432 49.59 25.85 -10.69
CA LEU A 432 50.04 24.70 -9.87
C LEU A 432 51.54 24.70 -9.76
N GLU A 433 52.02 24.58 -8.52
CA GLU A 433 53.42 24.41 -8.20
C GLU A 433 53.75 23.00 -7.69
N LEU A 434 54.96 22.51 -8.03
CA LEU A 434 55.44 21.25 -7.50
C LEU A 434 56.42 21.53 -6.35
N CYS A 435 56.06 21.06 -5.16
CA CYS A 435 56.95 20.99 -4.00
C CYS A 435 57.52 19.58 -3.85
N TYR A 436 58.77 19.47 -3.50
CA TYR A 436 59.42 18.17 -3.34
C TYR A 436 59.73 17.91 -1.88
N GLN A 437 59.19 16.79 -1.33
CA GLN A 437 59.44 16.34 0.02
C GLN A 437 60.49 15.23 -0.01
N PRO A 438 61.65 15.38 0.67
CA PRO A 438 62.69 14.33 0.67
C PRO A 438 62.28 13.14 1.49
N LYS A 439 62.51 11.92 0.97
CA LYS A 439 62.43 10.64 1.69
C LYS A 439 63.81 10.30 2.20
N ILE A 440 63.96 10.21 3.52
CA ILE A 440 65.23 9.98 4.19
C ILE A 440 65.28 8.55 4.71
N GLU A 441 66.33 7.82 4.43
CA GLU A 441 66.62 6.54 5.05
C GLU A 441 67.04 6.76 6.51
N LEU A 442 66.24 6.22 7.44
CA LEU A 442 66.45 6.50 8.87
C LEU A 442 67.75 5.97 9.44
N SER A 443 68.29 4.89 8.84
CA SER A 443 69.54 4.26 9.27
C SER A 443 70.80 5.03 8.90
N THR A 444 70.75 5.75 7.75
CA THR A 444 71.94 6.41 7.18
C THR A 444 71.83 7.93 7.13
N GLY A 445 70.65 8.48 7.32
CA GLY A 445 70.31 9.89 7.16
C GLY A 445 70.39 10.39 5.72
N ARG A 446 70.50 9.51 4.73
CA ARG A 446 70.61 9.91 3.31
C ARG A 446 69.26 10.09 2.67
N VAL A 447 69.16 11.06 1.76
CA VAL A 447 67.99 11.19 0.91
C VAL A 447 68.01 10.09 -0.14
N VAL A 448 66.98 9.20 -0.12
CA VAL A 448 66.82 8.06 -1.03
C VAL A 448 65.80 8.31 -2.13
N GLY A 449 65.08 9.41 -2.04
CA GLY A 449 64.09 9.82 -3.05
C GLY A 449 63.40 11.12 -2.67
N VAL A 450 62.51 11.60 -3.54
CA VAL A 450 61.66 12.75 -3.28
C VAL A 450 60.25 12.40 -3.67
N GLU A 451 59.30 12.94 -2.94
CA GLU A 451 57.86 12.90 -3.30
C GLU A 451 57.48 14.23 -3.88
N ALA A 452 56.91 14.23 -5.09
CA ALA A 452 56.41 15.41 -5.73
C ALA A 452 54.98 15.69 -5.25
N LEU A 453 54.81 16.79 -4.55
CA LEU A 453 53.55 17.24 -3.99
C LEU A 453 53.09 18.48 -4.74
N VAL A 454 51.93 18.42 -5.38
CA VAL A 454 51.33 19.57 -6.03
C VAL A 454 50.79 20.54 -4.96
N ARG A 455 50.96 21.84 -5.21
CA ARG A 455 50.40 22.94 -4.42
C ARG A 455 49.70 23.90 -5.34
N TRP A 456 48.63 24.48 -4.81
CA TRP A 456 47.79 25.43 -5.49
C TRP A 456 47.26 26.48 -4.52
#